data_6550d3122290b72b1b1239592d592669
#
_entry.id   6550d3122290b72b1b1239592d592669
#
_cell.length_a   1.000
_cell.length_b   1.000
_cell.length_c   1.000
_cell.angle_alpha   90.00
_cell.angle_beta   90.00
_cell.angle_gamma   90.00
#
_symmetry.space_group_name_H-M   'P 1'
#
loop_
_entity.id
_entity.type
_entity.pdbx_description
1 polymer ?
#
loop_
_entity_poly.entity_id
_entity_poly.type
_entity_poly.pdbx_seq_one_letter_code
_entity_poly.pdbx_strand_id
1 'polypeptide(L)'
;MKTLILANHKGGVGKSAVATLLAHYCHRQGHRVLAIDLDHQGNLTSTISLSKRASVASISSDQLLSAPKVTLPADGFVLVPAADPLLGLERQPAQHTPFARNLRDFLKSVDGQFDVCLIDTHPNPDIRLIAALATGDFVLSPIQLNQEAIDGVRSLLHHPRVGFHKIKAVLNPKLNMIGLLPTMVEPTPFQKANFLALVQKYAPMMIKLSDAAGDFARIPKRSAIAEAQADGLLLWEMKKTAARDAWAEIEPSMKHLAAIIAAKESSHAV
;
A
#
# COMPACT_ATOMS: atom_id res chain seq x y z
N MET A 1 1.57 11.85 -11.20
CA MET A 1 1.50 10.53 -10.52
C MET A 1 1.06 10.71 -9.07
N LYS A 2 0.17 9.88 -8.55
CA LYS A 2 -0.17 9.85 -7.12
C LYS A 2 0.47 8.65 -6.46
N THR A 3 1.07 8.86 -5.30
CA THR A 3 1.82 7.82 -4.57
C THR A 3 1.08 7.39 -3.32
N LEU A 4 0.67 6.11 -3.26
CA LEU A 4 0.04 5.47 -2.12
C LEU A 4 1.02 4.58 -1.36
N ILE A 5 1.08 4.75 -0.05
CA ILE A 5 1.90 3.95 0.85
C ILE A 5 1.01 2.99 1.63
N LEU A 6 1.32 1.71 1.58
CA LEU A 6 0.70 0.68 2.43
C LEU A 6 1.51 0.61 3.74
N ALA A 7 0.96 1.14 4.83
CA ALA A 7 1.67 1.25 6.09
C ALA A 7 0.88 0.70 7.28
N ASN A 8 1.52 -0.16 8.06
CA ASN A 8 1.06 -0.59 9.37
C ASN A 8 2.27 -1.17 10.13
N HIS A 9 2.39 -0.85 11.40
CA HIS A 9 3.50 -1.32 12.27
C HIS A 9 3.36 -2.78 12.70
N LYS A 10 2.30 -3.47 12.27
CA LYS A 10 2.09 -4.89 12.51
C LYS A 10 2.38 -5.71 11.25
N GLY A 11 3.11 -6.80 11.43
CA GLY A 11 3.31 -7.80 10.37
C GLY A 11 2.05 -8.62 10.10
N GLY A 12 1.93 -9.17 8.89
CA GLY A 12 0.87 -10.11 8.55
C GLY A 12 -0.53 -9.49 8.36
N VAL A 13 -0.67 -8.16 8.35
CA VAL A 13 -1.98 -7.50 8.17
C VAL A 13 -2.42 -7.39 6.70
N GLY A 14 -1.69 -7.98 5.76
CA GLY A 14 -2.07 -8.02 4.35
C GLY A 14 -1.64 -6.80 3.53
N LYS A 15 -0.62 -6.02 3.94
CA LYS A 15 -0.11 -4.88 3.15
C LYS A 15 0.23 -5.28 1.72
N SER A 16 1.14 -6.22 1.54
CA SER A 16 1.60 -6.70 0.22
C SER A 16 0.45 -7.29 -0.61
N ALA A 17 -0.49 -8.02 0.03
CA ALA A 17 -1.65 -8.56 -0.66
C ALA A 17 -2.57 -7.46 -1.21
N VAL A 18 -2.85 -6.43 -0.40
CA VAL A 18 -3.65 -5.27 -0.83
C VAL A 18 -2.91 -4.49 -1.91
N ALA A 19 -1.59 -4.27 -1.77
CA ALA A 19 -0.77 -3.61 -2.77
C ALA A 19 -0.82 -4.35 -4.11
N THR A 20 -0.66 -5.69 -4.10
CA THR A 20 -0.75 -6.54 -5.31
C THR A 20 -2.11 -6.42 -5.98
N LEU A 21 -3.19 -6.58 -5.22
CA LEU A 21 -4.56 -6.50 -5.75
C LEU A 21 -4.82 -5.12 -6.38
N LEU A 22 -4.44 -4.06 -5.68
CA LEU A 22 -4.69 -2.69 -6.13
C LEU A 22 -3.82 -2.32 -7.35
N ALA A 23 -2.55 -2.76 -7.38
CA ALA A 23 -1.66 -2.53 -8.52
C ALA A 23 -2.25 -3.15 -9.80
N HIS A 24 -2.62 -4.43 -9.75
CA HIS A 24 -3.23 -5.11 -10.89
C HIS A 24 -4.60 -4.52 -11.27
N TYR A 25 -5.40 -4.11 -10.27
CA TYR A 25 -6.69 -3.47 -10.53
C TYR A 25 -6.51 -2.12 -11.24
N CYS A 26 -5.62 -1.25 -10.76
CA CYS A 26 -5.31 0.02 -11.42
C CYS A 26 -4.81 -0.19 -12.85
N HIS A 27 -3.91 -1.15 -13.07
CA HIS A 27 -3.43 -1.48 -14.41
C HIS A 27 -4.56 -1.99 -15.32
N ARG A 28 -5.46 -2.84 -14.81
CA ARG A 28 -6.66 -3.29 -15.53
C ARG A 28 -7.59 -2.13 -15.92
N GLN A 29 -7.62 -1.06 -15.13
CA GLN A 29 -8.38 0.16 -15.45
C GLN A 29 -7.67 1.08 -16.44
N GLY A 30 -6.53 0.68 -16.99
CA GLY A 30 -5.76 1.43 -17.99
C GLY A 30 -4.78 2.45 -17.40
N HIS A 31 -4.56 2.45 -16.09
CA HIS A 31 -3.54 3.30 -15.46
C HIS A 31 -2.13 2.73 -15.67
N ARG A 32 -1.16 3.61 -15.86
CA ARG A 32 0.27 3.27 -15.80
C ARG A 32 0.66 3.16 -14.33
N VAL A 33 1.17 2.00 -13.93
CA VAL A 33 1.40 1.65 -12.51
C VAL A 33 2.87 1.42 -12.23
N LEU A 34 3.37 2.06 -11.18
CA LEU A 34 4.66 1.77 -10.57
C LEU A 34 4.43 1.08 -9.21
N ALA A 35 4.93 -0.12 -9.02
CA ALA A 35 4.94 -0.82 -7.74
C ALA A 35 6.36 -0.84 -7.18
N ILE A 36 6.54 -0.44 -5.92
CA ILE A 36 7.84 -0.43 -5.23
C ILE A 36 7.72 -1.26 -3.96
N ASP A 37 8.59 -2.25 -3.81
CA ASP A 37 8.65 -3.10 -2.63
C ASP A 37 9.79 -2.64 -1.71
N LEU A 38 9.47 -1.99 -0.59
CA LEU A 38 10.44 -1.59 0.44
C LEU A 38 10.50 -2.57 1.62
N ASP A 39 9.80 -3.70 1.53
CA ASP A 39 9.95 -4.79 2.49
C ASP A 39 10.97 -5.82 1.98
N HIS A 40 12.08 -5.98 2.69
CA HIS A 40 13.11 -6.99 2.33
C HIS A 40 12.57 -8.43 2.27
N GLN A 41 11.40 -8.71 2.85
CA GLN A 41 10.75 -10.01 2.70
C GLN A 41 10.27 -10.28 1.26
N GLY A 42 10.15 -9.26 0.42
CA GLY A 42 9.87 -9.38 -0.99
C GLY A 42 8.48 -9.96 -1.33
N ASN A 43 7.50 -9.82 -0.45
CA ASN A 43 6.17 -10.40 -0.68
C ASN A 43 5.46 -9.76 -1.89
N LEU A 44 5.52 -8.44 -2.04
CA LEU A 44 5.00 -7.74 -3.23
C LEU A 44 5.78 -8.15 -4.47
N THR A 45 7.12 -8.20 -4.35
CA THR A 45 8.03 -8.64 -5.40
C THR A 45 7.66 -10.02 -5.93
N SER A 46 7.52 -10.99 -5.03
CA SER A 46 7.19 -12.37 -5.38
C SER A 46 5.85 -12.47 -6.11
N THR A 47 4.79 -11.88 -5.55
CA THR A 47 3.43 -12.02 -6.09
C THR A 47 3.26 -11.31 -7.44
N ILE A 48 3.81 -10.10 -7.61
CA ILE A 48 3.73 -9.38 -8.89
C ILE A 48 4.60 -10.08 -9.96
N SER A 49 5.82 -10.53 -9.60
CA SER A 49 6.70 -11.23 -10.56
C SER A 49 6.08 -12.53 -11.08
N LEU A 50 5.45 -13.32 -10.19
CA LEU A 50 4.73 -14.54 -10.57
C LEU A 50 3.61 -14.29 -11.57
N SER A 51 2.95 -13.14 -11.51
CA SER A 51 1.87 -12.79 -12.43
C SER A 51 2.33 -12.57 -13.87
N LYS A 52 3.63 -12.27 -14.10
CA LYS A 52 4.25 -11.95 -15.39
C LYS A 52 3.56 -10.80 -16.14
N ARG A 53 2.89 -9.89 -15.43
CA ARG A 53 2.15 -8.74 -16.01
C ARG A 53 2.87 -7.43 -15.85
N ALA A 54 3.88 -7.37 -14.98
CA ALA A 54 4.71 -6.20 -14.78
C ALA A 54 6.10 -6.44 -15.35
N SER A 55 6.69 -5.42 -15.94
CA SER A 55 8.12 -5.38 -16.23
C SER A 55 8.89 -5.18 -14.93
N VAL A 56 9.74 -6.14 -14.58
CA VAL A 56 10.59 -6.04 -13.39
C VAL A 56 11.79 -5.16 -13.72
N ALA A 57 12.00 -4.11 -12.93
CA ALA A 57 13.16 -3.23 -13.09
C ALA A 57 14.46 -4.01 -12.86
N SER A 58 15.52 -3.63 -13.57
CA SER A 58 16.87 -4.20 -13.39
C SER A 58 17.56 -3.72 -12.12
N ILE A 59 16.95 -2.77 -11.43
CA ILE A 59 17.40 -2.19 -10.17
C ILE A 59 16.47 -2.64 -9.04
N SER A 60 16.97 -2.66 -7.83
CA SER A 60 16.19 -2.95 -6.62
C SER A 60 15.86 -1.69 -5.83
N SER A 61 14.90 -1.78 -4.93
CA SER A 61 14.35 -0.62 -4.22
C SER A 61 15.32 0.03 -3.23
N ASP A 62 16.34 -0.69 -2.73
CA ASP A 62 17.43 -0.09 -1.96
C ASP A 62 18.21 0.94 -2.80
N GLN A 63 18.34 0.71 -4.11
CA GLN A 63 19.02 1.63 -5.02
C GLN A 63 18.22 2.92 -5.25
N LEU A 64 16.88 2.89 -5.11
CA LEU A 64 16.08 4.12 -5.11
C LEU A 64 16.40 5.04 -3.92
N LEU A 65 16.85 4.47 -2.81
CA LEU A 65 17.25 5.22 -1.64
C LEU A 65 18.73 5.57 -1.66
N SER A 66 19.59 4.67 -2.13
CA SER A 66 21.06 4.83 -2.04
C SER A 66 21.68 5.50 -3.28
N ALA A 67 21.04 5.46 -4.45
CA ALA A 67 21.58 6.02 -5.70
C ALA A 67 20.84 7.29 -6.14
N PRO A 68 21.55 8.33 -6.61
CA PRO A 68 20.92 9.61 -6.95
C PRO A 68 20.17 9.60 -8.30
N LYS A 69 20.45 8.67 -9.19
CA LYS A 69 19.81 8.54 -10.51
C LYS A 69 19.55 7.08 -10.86
N VAL A 70 18.33 6.81 -11.25
CA VAL A 70 17.85 5.47 -11.60
C VAL A 70 16.95 5.57 -12.82
N THR A 71 17.04 4.61 -13.73
CA THR A 71 16.18 4.52 -14.92
C THR A 71 15.26 3.30 -14.80
N LEU A 72 14.02 3.44 -15.23
CA LEU A 72 13.03 2.36 -15.27
C LEU A 72 12.75 1.92 -16.71
N PRO A 73 12.22 0.70 -16.89
CA PRO A 73 11.65 0.29 -18.17
C PRO A 73 10.52 1.23 -18.60
N ALA A 74 10.41 1.49 -19.90
CA ALA A 74 9.28 2.21 -20.48
C ALA A 74 8.10 1.23 -20.67
N ASP A 75 7.32 1.01 -19.63
CA ASP A 75 6.17 0.08 -19.64
C ASP A 75 5.01 0.66 -18.83
N GLY A 76 3.80 0.19 -19.11
CA GLY A 76 2.57 0.58 -18.42
C GLY A 76 2.43 -0.01 -17.01
N PHE A 77 3.16 -1.07 -16.68
CA PHE A 77 3.22 -1.62 -15.34
C PHE A 77 4.65 -2.05 -15.01
N VAL A 78 5.27 -1.38 -14.05
CA VAL A 78 6.65 -1.63 -13.61
C VAL A 78 6.69 -1.97 -12.14
N LEU A 79 7.47 -3.00 -11.81
CA LEU A 79 7.83 -3.39 -10.46
C LEU A 79 9.30 -3.05 -10.19
N VAL A 80 9.56 -2.30 -9.11
CA VAL A 80 10.89 -2.19 -8.51
C VAL A 80 10.98 -3.19 -7.35
N PRO A 81 11.74 -4.27 -7.50
CA PRO A 81 11.77 -5.36 -6.55
C PRO A 81 12.52 -4.99 -5.26
N ALA A 82 12.18 -5.65 -4.16
CA ALA A 82 12.97 -5.64 -2.94
C ALA A 82 14.27 -6.43 -3.10
N ALA A 83 15.27 -6.08 -2.29
CA ALA A 83 16.52 -6.84 -2.17
C ALA A 83 17.09 -6.77 -0.74
N ASP A 84 17.98 -7.71 -0.41
CA ASP A 84 18.62 -7.82 0.91
C ASP A 84 19.32 -6.55 1.41
N PRO A 85 19.94 -5.70 0.55
CA PRO A 85 20.59 -4.46 1.02
C PRO A 85 19.63 -3.50 1.75
N LEU A 86 18.32 -3.61 1.56
CA LEU A 86 17.31 -2.86 2.35
C LEU A 86 17.49 -3.03 3.86
N LEU A 87 17.97 -4.20 4.34
CA LEU A 87 18.23 -4.47 5.74
C LEU A 87 19.33 -3.58 6.33
N GLY A 88 20.28 -3.17 5.51
CA GLY A 88 21.44 -2.38 5.93
C GLY A 88 21.17 -0.88 6.07
N LEU A 89 20.09 -0.37 5.48
CA LEU A 89 19.86 1.09 5.39
C LEU A 89 19.63 1.75 6.76
N GLU A 90 18.92 1.08 7.66
CA GLU A 90 18.66 1.61 9.01
C GLU A 90 19.96 1.80 9.82
N ARG A 91 20.98 1.01 9.56
CA ARG A 91 22.28 1.07 10.25
C ARG A 91 23.20 2.20 9.77
N GLN A 92 22.71 3.04 8.87
CA GLN A 92 23.45 4.15 8.27
C GLN A 92 22.79 5.51 8.60
N PRO A 93 22.72 5.94 9.87
CA PRO A 93 21.94 7.11 10.28
C PRO A 93 22.38 8.41 9.60
N ALA A 94 23.65 8.57 9.25
CA ALA A 94 24.16 9.71 8.49
C ALA A 94 23.58 9.79 7.07
N GLN A 95 23.07 8.68 6.53
CA GLN A 95 22.47 8.59 5.19
C GLN A 95 20.94 8.69 5.21
N HIS A 96 20.29 8.75 6.35
CA HIS A 96 18.82 8.74 6.42
C HIS A 96 18.18 9.93 5.66
N THR A 97 18.74 11.13 5.79
CA THR A 97 18.25 12.31 5.03
C THR A 97 18.52 12.17 3.52
N PRO A 98 19.74 11.79 3.06
CA PRO A 98 19.98 11.40 1.67
C PRO A 98 19.01 10.36 1.15
N PHE A 99 18.74 9.27 1.86
CA PHE A 99 17.82 8.21 1.42
C PHE A 99 16.41 8.76 1.14
N ALA A 100 15.84 9.53 2.06
CA ALA A 100 14.52 10.14 1.84
C ALA A 100 14.52 11.12 0.67
N ARG A 101 15.61 11.87 0.47
CA ARG A 101 15.78 12.79 -0.66
C ARG A 101 15.84 12.04 -1.98
N ASN A 102 16.66 10.99 -2.06
CA ASN A 102 16.81 10.19 -3.29
C ASN A 102 15.49 9.58 -3.73
N LEU A 103 14.72 8.99 -2.81
CA LEU A 103 13.38 8.46 -3.14
C LEU A 103 12.45 9.57 -3.65
N ARG A 104 12.47 10.74 -3.04
CA ARG A 104 11.67 11.91 -3.49
C ARG A 104 12.06 12.36 -4.88
N ASP A 105 13.35 12.49 -5.15
CA ASP A 105 13.86 12.96 -6.44
C ASP A 105 13.61 11.91 -7.53
N PHE A 106 13.72 10.63 -7.20
CA PHE A 106 13.33 9.54 -8.08
C PHE A 106 11.84 9.63 -8.45
N LEU A 107 10.92 9.69 -7.46
CA LEU A 107 9.48 9.77 -7.72
C LEU A 107 9.12 10.99 -8.58
N LYS A 108 9.78 12.13 -8.36
CA LYS A 108 9.61 13.32 -9.22
C LYS A 108 10.10 13.07 -10.65
N SER A 109 11.20 12.37 -10.82
CA SER A 109 11.77 12.12 -12.16
C SER A 109 10.89 11.24 -13.03
N VAL A 110 10.06 10.39 -12.43
CA VAL A 110 9.14 9.48 -13.12
C VAL A 110 7.68 9.93 -13.10
N ASP A 111 7.39 11.11 -12.55
CA ASP A 111 6.01 11.62 -12.36
C ASP A 111 5.16 11.63 -13.65
N GLY A 112 5.77 11.97 -14.79
CA GLY A 112 5.10 11.94 -16.11
C GLY A 112 4.96 10.54 -16.74
N GLN A 113 5.64 9.51 -16.20
CA GLN A 113 5.68 8.17 -16.78
C GLN A 113 4.56 7.28 -16.24
N PHE A 114 4.14 7.49 -15.01
CA PHE A 114 3.11 6.70 -14.32
C PHE A 114 1.96 7.56 -13.85
N ASP A 115 0.79 6.95 -13.67
CA ASP A 115 -0.39 7.60 -13.12
C ASP A 115 -0.52 7.33 -11.61
N VAL A 116 -0.14 6.11 -11.20
CA VAL A 116 -0.22 5.62 -9.81
C VAL A 116 1.09 4.96 -9.41
N CYS A 117 1.59 5.30 -8.23
CA CYS A 117 2.68 4.59 -7.57
C CYS A 117 2.18 3.94 -6.28
N LEU A 118 2.47 2.65 -6.08
CA LEU A 118 2.14 1.90 -4.87
C LEU A 118 3.44 1.48 -4.18
N ILE A 119 3.60 1.86 -2.91
CA ILE A 119 4.79 1.51 -2.10
C ILE A 119 4.35 0.57 -0.98
N ASP A 120 4.81 -0.68 -1.03
CA ASP A 120 4.68 -1.62 0.08
C ASP A 120 5.80 -1.42 1.08
N THR A 121 5.48 -1.41 2.38
CA THR A 121 6.45 -1.11 3.43
C THR A 121 6.58 -2.22 4.46
N HIS A 122 7.78 -2.35 5.02
CA HIS A 122 8.04 -3.21 6.17
C HIS A 122 7.30 -2.72 7.42
N PRO A 123 6.87 -3.60 8.33
CA PRO A 123 6.18 -3.21 9.56
C PRO A 123 7.04 -2.43 10.56
N ASN A 124 8.37 -2.57 10.50
CA ASN A 124 9.23 -1.88 11.46
C ASN A 124 9.30 -0.37 11.21
N PRO A 125 9.35 0.44 12.28
CA PRO A 125 9.46 1.88 12.22
C PRO A 125 10.89 2.35 11.90
N ASP A 126 11.37 2.09 10.69
CA ASP A 126 12.73 2.38 10.23
C ASP A 126 12.78 3.42 9.09
N ILE A 127 13.97 3.66 8.56
CA ILE A 127 14.21 4.67 7.53
C ILE A 127 13.42 4.42 6.25
N ARG A 128 13.14 3.17 5.89
CA ARG A 128 12.36 2.82 4.68
C ARG A 128 10.94 3.36 4.77
N LEU A 129 10.30 3.16 5.93
CA LEU A 129 8.97 3.70 6.20
C LEU A 129 9.00 5.24 6.27
N ILE A 130 10.00 5.83 6.92
CA ILE A 130 10.15 7.29 6.98
C ILE A 130 10.30 7.88 5.57
N ALA A 131 11.17 7.31 4.75
CA ALA A 131 11.40 7.77 3.39
C ALA A 131 10.12 7.70 2.55
N ALA A 132 9.37 6.59 2.63
CA ALA A 132 8.10 6.44 1.95
C ALA A 132 7.09 7.51 2.41
N LEU A 133 6.84 7.63 3.72
CA LEU A 133 5.87 8.59 4.27
C LEU A 133 6.27 10.06 4.01
N ALA A 134 7.57 10.36 4.00
CA ALA A 134 8.08 11.71 3.71
C ALA A 134 7.91 12.12 2.24
N THR A 135 7.61 11.19 1.35
CA THR A 135 7.57 11.42 -0.10
C THR A 135 6.22 11.14 -0.76
N GLY A 136 5.38 10.32 -0.17
CA GLY A 136 4.11 9.91 -0.75
C GLY A 136 2.98 10.92 -0.54
N ASP A 137 1.89 10.72 -1.28
CA ASP A 137 0.68 11.55 -1.20
C ASP A 137 -0.33 10.98 -0.20
N PHE A 138 -0.47 9.65 -0.20
CA PHE A 138 -1.50 8.96 0.56
C PHE A 138 -0.94 7.82 1.39
N VAL A 139 -1.60 7.56 2.53
CA VAL A 139 -1.39 6.37 3.35
C VAL A 139 -2.68 5.56 3.42
N LEU A 140 -2.58 4.26 3.18
CA LEU A 140 -3.63 3.27 3.45
C LEU A 140 -3.10 2.30 4.51
N SER A 141 -3.88 2.03 5.54
CA SER A 141 -3.50 1.07 6.57
C SER A 141 -4.39 -0.16 6.56
N PRO A 142 -3.94 -1.26 5.97
CA PRO A 142 -4.55 -2.58 6.20
C PRO A 142 -4.49 -2.95 7.69
N ILE A 143 -5.61 -3.48 8.22
CA ILE A 143 -5.72 -3.80 9.65
C ILE A 143 -6.51 -5.10 9.85
N GLN A 144 -5.99 -6.02 10.67
CA GLN A 144 -6.74 -7.20 11.09
C GLN A 144 -7.64 -6.88 12.28
N LEU A 145 -8.86 -7.43 12.28
CA LEU A 145 -9.85 -7.27 13.34
C LEU A 145 -9.57 -8.20 14.53
N ASN A 146 -8.44 -7.99 15.18
CA ASN A 146 -8.04 -8.70 16.40
C ASN A 146 -7.97 -7.73 17.61
N GLN A 147 -7.71 -8.29 18.78
CA GLN A 147 -7.68 -7.50 20.03
C GLN A 147 -6.67 -6.35 20.00
N GLU A 148 -5.58 -6.48 19.25
CA GLU A 148 -4.52 -5.49 19.15
C GLU A 148 -4.76 -4.44 18.04
N ALA A 149 -5.90 -4.51 17.33
CA ALA A 149 -6.18 -3.63 16.21
C ALA A 149 -6.14 -2.14 16.61
N ILE A 150 -6.73 -1.81 17.75
CA ILE A 150 -6.80 -0.44 18.28
C ILE A 150 -5.40 0.10 18.62
N ASP A 151 -4.56 -0.73 19.24
CA ASP A 151 -3.18 -0.35 19.58
C ASP A 151 -2.31 -0.21 18.33
N GLY A 152 -2.55 -1.05 17.32
CA GLY A 152 -1.92 -0.92 16.01
C GLY A 152 -2.24 0.41 15.33
N VAL A 153 -3.50 0.85 15.36
CA VAL A 153 -3.90 2.18 14.85
C VAL A 153 -3.24 3.29 15.66
N ARG A 154 -3.26 3.19 16.99
CA ARG A 154 -2.61 4.18 17.85
C ARG A 154 -1.12 4.31 17.54
N SER A 155 -0.42 3.19 17.36
CA SER A 155 0.99 3.17 16.97
C SER A 155 1.20 3.81 15.61
N LEU A 156 0.40 3.47 14.60
CA LEU A 156 0.48 4.08 13.28
C LEU A 156 0.35 5.60 13.33
N LEU A 157 -0.57 6.12 14.14
CA LEU A 157 -0.86 7.54 14.21
C LEU A 157 0.16 8.32 15.04
N HIS A 158 0.62 7.76 16.17
CA HIS A 158 1.32 8.50 17.23
C HIS A 158 2.71 7.96 17.57
N HIS A 159 3.26 7.00 16.81
CA HIS A 159 4.62 6.52 17.07
C HIS A 159 5.61 7.70 17.10
N PRO A 160 6.50 7.81 18.12
CA PRO A 160 7.34 9.00 18.34
C PRO A 160 8.32 9.30 17.20
N ARG A 161 8.67 8.30 16.40
CA ARG A 161 9.62 8.46 15.27
C ARG A 161 8.88 8.50 13.92
N VAL A 162 7.94 7.61 13.67
CA VAL A 162 7.34 7.36 12.35
C VAL A 162 5.81 7.52 12.34
N GLY A 163 5.21 8.01 13.40
CA GLY A 163 3.75 8.21 13.47
C GLY A 163 3.28 9.19 12.40
N PHE A 164 2.14 8.86 11.79
CA PHE A 164 1.54 9.65 10.71
C PHE A 164 1.47 11.15 11.04
N HIS A 165 0.98 11.51 12.22
CA HIS A 165 0.84 12.92 12.61
C HIS A 165 2.18 13.64 12.68
N LYS A 166 3.23 12.98 13.19
CA LYS A 166 4.57 13.54 13.26
C LYS A 166 5.16 13.73 11.87
N ILE A 167 5.08 12.72 11.02
CA ILE A 167 5.59 12.81 9.64
C ILE A 167 4.86 13.91 8.88
N LYS A 168 3.53 13.97 8.99
CA LYS A 168 2.72 15.03 8.35
C LYS A 168 3.10 16.42 8.83
N ALA A 169 3.32 16.61 10.12
CA ALA A 169 3.66 17.92 10.67
C ALA A 169 5.08 18.39 10.32
N VAL A 170 6.06 17.45 10.24
CA VAL A 170 7.48 17.82 10.18
C VAL A 170 8.09 17.60 8.79
N LEU A 171 7.74 16.51 8.11
CA LEU A 171 8.43 16.07 6.89
C LEU A 171 7.57 16.21 5.62
N ASN A 172 6.26 15.97 5.72
CA ASN A 172 5.37 15.95 4.56
C ASN A 172 3.97 16.49 4.89
N PRO A 173 3.76 17.82 4.91
CA PRO A 173 2.45 18.41 5.21
C PRO A 173 1.33 18.01 4.25
N LYS A 174 1.67 17.55 3.04
CA LYS A 174 0.71 17.12 2.01
C LYS A 174 0.26 15.67 2.19
N LEU A 175 0.91 14.89 3.07
CA LEU A 175 0.54 13.51 3.31
C LEU A 175 -0.88 13.39 3.84
N ASN A 176 -1.71 12.58 3.20
CA ASN A 176 -3.09 12.34 3.59
C ASN A 176 -3.33 10.87 3.93
N MET A 177 -4.12 10.62 4.98
CA MET A 177 -4.57 9.28 5.32
C MET A 177 -5.86 9.00 4.55
N ILE A 178 -5.83 7.99 3.64
CA ILE A 178 -7.07 7.48 3.01
C ILE A 178 -7.93 6.84 4.08
N GLY A 179 -7.33 5.98 4.92
CA GLY A 179 -8.04 5.38 6.03
C GLY A 179 -7.52 4.01 6.43
N LEU A 180 -8.33 3.37 7.28
CA LEU A 180 -8.12 2.01 7.77
C LEU A 180 -8.92 1.03 6.90
N LEU A 181 -8.25 0.00 6.39
CA LEU A 181 -8.85 -1.06 5.59
C LEU A 181 -8.85 -2.38 6.36
N PRO A 182 -9.99 -2.82 6.93
CA PRO A 182 -10.10 -4.14 7.51
C PRO A 182 -9.75 -5.24 6.51
N THR A 183 -8.86 -6.13 6.89
CA THR A 183 -8.37 -7.24 6.07
C THR A 183 -8.57 -8.58 6.77
N MET A 184 -8.59 -9.66 5.99
CA MET A 184 -8.84 -11.02 6.49
C MET A 184 -10.10 -11.10 7.34
N VAL A 185 -11.16 -10.41 6.90
CA VAL A 185 -12.42 -10.31 7.63
C VAL A 185 -13.18 -11.63 7.52
N GLU A 186 -13.56 -12.17 8.69
CA GLU A 186 -14.40 -13.37 8.83
C GLU A 186 -15.67 -13.02 9.61
N PRO A 187 -16.82 -13.65 9.32
CA PRO A 187 -18.08 -13.36 10.00
C PRO A 187 -18.15 -14.02 11.39
N THR A 188 -17.15 -13.78 12.24
CA THR A 188 -17.10 -14.31 13.60
C THR A 188 -17.58 -13.29 14.63
N PRO A 189 -18.23 -13.70 15.76
CA PRO A 189 -18.62 -12.78 16.82
C PRO A 189 -17.44 -11.95 17.34
N PHE A 190 -16.27 -12.55 17.46
CA PHE A 190 -15.04 -11.90 17.90
C PHE A 190 -14.62 -10.75 16.97
N GLN A 191 -14.55 -11.02 15.66
CA GLN A 191 -14.17 -9.96 14.69
C GLN A 191 -15.25 -8.88 14.59
N LYS A 192 -16.52 -9.24 14.71
CA LYS A 192 -17.63 -8.28 14.74
C LYS A 192 -17.50 -7.31 15.92
N ALA A 193 -17.20 -7.82 17.11
CA ALA A 193 -16.99 -7.00 18.30
C ALA A 193 -15.78 -6.05 18.13
N ASN A 194 -14.65 -6.55 17.64
CA ASN A 194 -13.45 -5.74 17.37
C ASN A 194 -13.72 -4.68 16.28
N PHE A 195 -14.48 -5.02 15.24
CA PHE A 195 -14.87 -4.06 14.21
C PHE A 195 -15.72 -2.92 14.80
N LEU A 196 -16.73 -3.23 15.62
CA LEU A 196 -17.55 -2.23 16.27
C LEU A 196 -16.71 -1.31 17.18
N ALA A 197 -15.79 -1.87 17.96
CA ALA A 197 -14.88 -1.09 18.80
C ALA A 197 -13.96 -0.18 17.96
N LEU A 198 -13.47 -0.69 16.83
CA LEU A 198 -12.66 0.09 15.89
C LEU A 198 -13.45 1.25 15.27
N VAL A 199 -14.68 0.98 14.80
CA VAL A 199 -15.57 2.01 14.24
C VAL A 199 -15.93 3.04 15.31
N GLN A 200 -16.29 2.62 16.53
CA GLN A 200 -16.62 3.53 17.61
C GLN A 200 -15.49 4.53 17.90
N LYS A 201 -14.24 4.08 17.84
CA LYS A 201 -13.08 4.90 18.18
C LYS A 201 -12.51 5.69 16.98
N TYR A 202 -12.60 5.13 15.78
CA TYR A 202 -11.91 5.65 14.59
C TYR A 202 -12.86 5.80 13.38
N ALA A 203 -14.17 6.05 13.59
CA ALA A 203 -15.16 6.18 12.51
C ALA A 203 -14.72 7.13 11.37
N PRO A 204 -14.12 8.30 11.62
CA PRO A 204 -13.68 9.19 10.55
C PRO A 204 -12.53 8.64 9.70
N MET A 205 -11.83 7.61 10.20
CA MET A 205 -10.73 6.97 9.49
C MET A 205 -11.17 5.69 8.76
N MET A 206 -12.39 5.21 8.96
CA MET A 206 -12.91 4.05 8.25
C MET A 206 -13.30 4.46 6.84
N ILE A 207 -12.89 3.68 5.85
CA ILE A 207 -13.15 3.96 4.44
C ILE A 207 -14.60 3.56 4.13
N LYS A 208 -15.48 4.54 3.93
CA LYS A 208 -16.87 4.31 3.54
C LYS A 208 -16.97 4.04 2.05
N LEU A 209 -17.77 3.06 1.67
CA LEU A 209 -18.11 2.79 0.26
C LEU A 209 -19.36 3.55 -0.18
N SER A 210 -20.26 3.80 0.76
CA SER A 210 -21.49 4.58 0.55
C SER A 210 -21.92 5.28 1.83
N ASP A 211 -22.99 6.05 1.78
CA ASP A 211 -23.60 6.70 2.95
C ASP A 211 -24.41 5.74 3.82
N ALA A 212 -24.60 4.49 3.38
CA ALA A 212 -25.30 3.48 4.17
C ALA A 212 -24.51 3.14 5.45
N ALA A 213 -25.22 3.01 6.55
CA ALA A 213 -24.62 2.69 7.82
C ALA A 213 -23.91 1.32 7.78
N GLY A 214 -22.62 1.31 8.12
CA GLY A 214 -21.83 0.08 8.16
C GLY A 214 -21.24 -0.38 6.83
N ASP A 215 -21.45 0.37 5.73
CA ASP A 215 -20.88 0.04 4.43
C ASP A 215 -19.44 0.57 4.32
N PHE A 216 -18.51 -0.22 4.83
CA PHE A 216 -17.09 0.09 4.83
C PHE A 216 -16.31 -0.84 3.92
N ALA A 217 -15.27 -0.29 3.29
CA ALA A 217 -14.30 -1.07 2.53
C ALA A 217 -13.65 -2.14 3.41
N ARG A 218 -13.50 -3.35 2.87
CA ARG A 218 -12.88 -4.49 3.58
C ARG A 218 -12.37 -5.52 2.58
N ILE A 219 -11.43 -6.33 3.03
CA ILE A 219 -10.94 -7.51 2.32
C ILE A 219 -11.30 -8.76 3.15
N PRO A 220 -12.18 -9.62 2.65
CA PRO A 220 -12.55 -10.84 3.37
C PRO A 220 -11.40 -11.84 3.39
N LYS A 221 -11.42 -12.75 4.35
CA LYS A 221 -10.54 -13.92 4.34
C LYS A 221 -11.14 -14.98 3.43
N ARG A 222 -10.49 -15.20 2.28
CA ARG A 222 -10.88 -16.19 1.28
C ARG A 222 -9.65 -16.96 0.83
N SER A 223 -9.71 -18.28 0.81
CA SER A 223 -8.61 -19.13 0.33
C SER A 223 -8.23 -18.80 -1.12
N ALA A 224 -9.22 -18.44 -1.95
CA ALA A 224 -9.01 -18.06 -3.33
C ALA A 224 -8.03 -16.88 -3.51
N ILE A 225 -7.91 -15.97 -2.53
CA ILE A 225 -6.93 -14.87 -2.56
C ILE A 225 -5.50 -15.45 -2.44
N ALA A 226 -5.29 -16.34 -1.48
CA ALA A 226 -3.98 -16.96 -1.27
C ALA A 226 -3.61 -17.88 -2.45
N GLU A 227 -4.56 -18.65 -2.97
CA GLU A 227 -4.37 -19.48 -4.17
C GLU A 227 -3.98 -18.63 -5.37
N ALA A 228 -4.71 -17.54 -5.63
CA ALA A 228 -4.41 -16.63 -6.74
C ALA A 228 -2.97 -16.07 -6.63
N GLN A 229 -2.57 -15.65 -5.43
CA GLN A 229 -1.23 -15.13 -5.20
C GLN A 229 -0.14 -16.19 -5.37
N ALA A 230 -0.37 -17.41 -4.89
CA ALA A 230 0.57 -18.53 -5.01
C ALA A 230 0.78 -18.95 -6.48
N ASP A 231 -0.29 -18.89 -7.28
CA ASP A 231 -0.28 -19.30 -8.69
C ASP A 231 0.06 -18.15 -9.66
N GLY A 232 0.26 -16.92 -9.16
CA GLY A 232 0.46 -15.72 -9.99
C GLY A 232 -0.76 -15.36 -10.83
N LEU A 233 -1.95 -15.76 -10.41
CA LEU A 233 -3.22 -15.50 -11.08
C LEU A 233 -3.94 -14.31 -10.45
N LEU A 234 -4.88 -13.75 -11.20
CA LEU A 234 -5.76 -12.70 -10.70
C LEU A 234 -7.15 -13.27 -10.43
N LEU A 235 -7.76 -12.90 -9.30
CA LEU A 235 -9.06 -13.43 -8.88
C LEU A 235 -10.13 -13.37 -9.97
N TRP A 236 -10.17 -12.26 -10.72
CA TRP A 236 -11.15 -12.04 -11.81
C TRP A 236 -10.88 -12.85 -13.08
N GLU A 237 -9.74 -13.54 -13.16
CA GLU A 237 -9.39 -14.42 -14.28
C GLU A 237 -9.56 -15.89 -13.94
N MET A 238 -9.67 -16.21 -12.65
CA MET A 238 -9.87 -17.58 -12.21
C MET A 238 -11.30 -18.06 -12.55
N LYS A 239 -11.39 -19.27 -13.14
CA LYS A 239 -12.68 -19.88 -13.51
C LYS A 239 -13.46 -20.43 -12.31
N LYS A 240 -12.81 -20.59 -11.15
CA LYS A 240 -13.42 -21.12 -9.91
C LYS A 240 -14.50 -20.18 -9.38
N THR A 241 -15.67 -20.73 -9.00
CA THR A 241 -16.76 -19.95 -8.38
C THR A 241 -16.28 -19.20 -7.13
N ALA A 242 -15.51 -19.89 -6.25
CA ALA A 242 -14.96 -19.26 -5.06
C ALA A 242 -14.08 -18.01 -5.33
N ALA A 243 -13.37 -17.98 -6.45
CA ALA A 243 -12.58 -16.82 -6.84
C ALA A 243 -13.45 -15.67 -7.35
N ARG A 244 -14.50 -15.98 -8.12
CA ARG A 244 -15.49 -14.98 -8.58
C ARG A 244 -16.26 -14.36 -7.42
N ASP A 245 -16.67 -15.19 -6.45
CA ASP A 245 -17.36 -14.71 -5.26
C ASP A 245 -16.44 -13.85 -4.40
N ALA A 246 -15.18 -14.28 -4.20
CA ALA A 246 -14.18 -13.49 -3.51
C ALA A 246 -13.94 -12.14 -4.20
N TRP A 247 -13.85 -12.14 -5.53
CA TRP A 247 -13.67 -10.90 -6.28
C TRP A 247 -14.87 -9.96 -6.15
N ALA A 248 -16.10 -10.48 -6.27
CA ALA A 248 -17.32 -9.67 -6.12
C ALA A 248 -17.39 -8.97 -4.75
N GLU A 249 -16.87 -9.61 -3.68
CA GLU A 249 -16.80 -8.99 -2.35
C GLU A 249 -15.69 -7.93 -2.23
N ILE A 250 -14.59 -8.05 -2.99
CA ILE A 250 -13.41 -7.18 -2.91
C ILE A 250 -13.51 -6.00 -3.88
N GLU A 251 -14.08 -6.21 -5.05
CA GLU A 251 -14.09 -5.23 -6.14
C GLU A 251 -14.61 -3.84 -5.73
N PRO A 252 -15.69 -3.69 -4.94
CA PRO A 252 -16.14 -2.38 -4.49
C PRO A 252 -15.06 -1.61 -3.72
N SER A 253 -14.30 -2.30 -2.85
CA SER A 253 -13.18 -1.71 -2.11
C SER A 253 -12.04 -1.29 -3.05
N MET A 254 -11.66 -2.14 -4.01
CA MET A 254 -10.62 -1.83 -4.99
C MET A 254 -11.01 -0.66 -5.88
N LYS A 255 -12.25 -0.65 -6.38
CA LYS A 255 -12.79 0.42 -7.21
C LYS A 255 -12.75 1.77 -6.47
N HIS A 256 -13.19 1.79 -5.24
CA HIS A 256 -13.20 3.01 -4.41
C HIS A 256 -11.79 3.53 -4.15
N LEU A 257 -10.86 2.65 -3.75
CA LEU A 257 -9.46 3.01 -3.52
C LEU A 257 -8.78 3.51 -4.79
N ALA A 258 -8.97 2.82 -5.92
CA ALA A 258 -8.41 3.23 -7.20
C ALA A 258 -8.94 4.61 -7.63
N ALA A 259 -10.22 4.89 -7.42
CA ALA A 259 -10.80 6.20 -7.70
C ALA A 259 -10.16 7.33 -6.88
N ILE A 260 -9.86 7.09 -5.59
CA ILE A 260 -9.18 8.08 -4.73
C ILE A 260 -7.76 8.37 -5.25
N ILE A 261 -6.98 7.33 -5.54
CA ILE A 261 -5.56 7.49 -5.89
C ILE A 261 -5.33 7.89 -7.34
N ALA A 262 -6.27 7.61 -8.24
CA ALA A 262 -6.19 8.00 -9.64
C ALA A 262 -6.90 9.33 -9.95
N ALA A 263 -7.57 9.94 -8.96
CA ALA A 263 -8.21 11.23 -9.14
C ALA A 263 -7.17 12.28 -9.53
N LYS A 264 -7.33 12.84 -10.73
CA LYS A 264 -6.59 14.04 -11.14
C LYS A 264 -7.04 15.19 -10.25
N GLU A 265 -6.12 15.97 -9.72
CA GLU A 265 -6.48 17.24 -9.08
C GLU A 265 -7.29 18.05 -10.09
N SER A 266 -8.56 18.31 -9.78
CA SER A 266 -9.33 19.27 -10.53
C SER A 266 -8.55 20.60 -10.40
N SER A 267 -8.00 21.09 -11.50
CA SER A 267 -7.41 22.39 -11.57
C SER A 267 -8.51 23.41 -11.27
N HIS A 268 -8.74 23.73 -10.01
CA HIS A 268 -9.40 24.95 -9.67
C HIS A 268 -8.40 26.07 -9.96
N ALA A 269 -8.40 26.48 -11.23
CA ALA A 269 -7.95 27.81 -11.59
C ALA A 269 -8.93 28.79 -10.91
N VAL A 270 -8.42 29.52 -9.95
CA VAL A 270 -8.98 30.82 -9.53
C VAL A 270 -8.00 31.89 -9.96
#